data_c3b6d75c3c7af390d27df69f82958138
#
_entry.id   c3b6d75c3c7af390d27df69f82958138
#
_cell.length_a   1.000
_cell.length_b   1.000
_cell.length_c   1.000
_cell.angle_alpha   90.00
_cell.angle_beta   90.00
_cell.angle_gamma   90.00
#
_symmetry.space_group_name_H-M   'P 1'
#
loop_
_entity.id
_entity.type
_entity.pdbx_description
1 polymer ?
#
loop_
_entity_poly.entity_id
_entity_poly.type
_entity_poly.pdbx_seq_one_letter_code
_entity_poly.pdbx_strand_id
1 'polypeptide(L)'
;MFFLDANKTYNKNLGLSQSDRSITAINEDFFLIDEFDFKSFIEFLPKYATQIAYFNESNILDGDWTSFFNNNPTLSLLKVAFYNISLIQPSHDPYKLKEKELDKEIIENIFLNLKDLLNHFKSLELSLSNLHDYPEFKSETEKLIVIELSPIFNKIFSIIKQLDLDKNFVNENEFSSYWRESDSVINSTLELIDIAKESYGYFKKTNIIFDLIKESAKELYDYSIMNSKNVSPHISLLIAFHNIYNEARENLNAITFRHHEHYLKNILQIPLHTKKPDKVHVNFTTSAKNQVEIKKGKNLLAGANEEGKNIIYKVDKTILINNAKLN
;
A
#
# COMPACT_ATOMS: atom_id res chain seq x y z
N MET A 1 4.78 17.82 -22.04
CA MET A 1 3.41 18.29 -22.34
C MET A 1 2.53 17.70 -21.25
N PHE A 2 2.28 18.44 -20.17
CA PHE A 2 1.53 17.95 -19.00
C PHE A 2 0.04 17.98 -19.35
N PHE A 3 -0.58 16.81 -19.42
CA PHE A 3 -2.03 16.71 -19.48
C PHE A 3 -2.57 16.92 -18.05
N LEU A 4 -3.07 18.10 -17.79
CA LEU A 4 -3.96 18.35 -16.66
C LEU A 4 -5.23 17.52 -16.90
N ASP A 5 -5.50 16.61 -15.99
CA ASP A 5 -6.71 15.79 -16.00
C ASP A 5 -7.93 16.70 -15.86
N ALA A 6 -8.55 17.04 -16.98
CA ALA A 6 -9.68 17.98 -17.06
C ALA A 6 -10.98 17.44 -16.43
N ASN A 7 -10.96 16.19 -15.93
CA ASN A 7 -12.15 15.49 -15.40
C ASN A 7 -12.27 15.49 -13.87
N LYS A 8 -11.40 16.19 -13.13
CA LYS A 8 -11.67 16.46 -11.72
C LYS A 8 -12.74 17.54 -11.60
N THR A 9 -13.99 17.14 -11.54
CA THR A 9 -15.09 18.02 -11.13
C THR A 9 -14.85 18.44 -9.68
N TYR A 10 -14.28 19.60 -9.50
CA TYR A 10 -14.16 20.22 -8.17
C TYR A 10 -15.55 20.50 -7.63
N ASN A 11 -15.93 19.80 -6.57
CA ASN A 11 -17.17 20.08 -5.86
C ASN A 11 -17.00 21.44 -5.16
N LYS A 12 -17.58 22.49 -5.73
CA LYS A 12 -17.41 23.88 -5.29
C LYS A 12 -17.82 24.17 -3.84
N ASN A 13 -18.47 23.19 -3.19
CA ASN A 13 -19.02 23.33 -1.83
C ASN A 13 -18.17 22.66 -0.74
N LEU A 14 -17.11 21.94 -1.11
CA LEU A 14 -16.18 21.36 -0.14
C LEU A 14 -14.92 22.25 -0.10
N GLY A 15 -14.68 22.89 1.05
CA GLY A 15 -13.44 23.61 1.27
C GLY A 15 -12.23 22.69 1.05
N LEU A 16 -11.13 23.24 0.53
CA LEU A 16 -9.88 22.51 0.39
C LEU A 16 -9.33 22.17 1.78
N SER A 17 -9.05 20.90 2.04
CA SER A 17 -8.34 20.48 3.24
C SER A 17 -6.89 20.99 3.20
N GLN A 18 -6.20 20.98 4.33
CA GLN A 18 -4.80 21.39 4.37
C GLN A 18 -3.91 20.47 3.54
N SER A 19 -4.24 19.18 3.45
CA SER A 19 -3.58 18.20 2.57
C SER A 19 -3.77 18.52 1.09
N ASP A 20 -4.94 19.02 0.69
CA ASP A 20 -5.23 19.36 -0.71
C ASP A 20 -4.55 20.66 -1.18
N ARG A 21 -3.99 21.42 -0.23
CA ARG A 21 -3.20 22.65 -0.53
C ARG A 21 -1.73 22.34 -0.80
N SER A 22 -1.27 21.11 -0.54
CA SER A 22 0.10 20.72 -0.89
C SER A 22 0.23 20.58 -2.40
N ILE A 23 1.24 21.21 -2.96
CA ILE A 23 1.59 21.02 -4.38
C ILE A 23 2.33 19.69 -4.45
N THR A 24 1.68 18.67 -5.00
CA THR A 24 2.24 17.30 -5.10
C THR A 24 3.60 17.26 -5.80
N ALA A 25 3.84 18.16 -6.76
CA ALA A 25 5.12 18.29 -7.46
C ALA A 25 6.30 18.72 -6.57
N ILE A 26 6.04 19.21 -5.34
CA ILE A 26 7.08 19.59 -4.37
C ILE A 26 7.41 18.40 -3.44
N ASN A 27 6.59 17.35 -3.41
CA ASN A 27 6.89 16.16 -2.64
C ASN A 27 8.13 15.46 -3.20
N GLU A 28 9.00 15.01 -2.32
CA GLU A 28 10.24 14.30 -2.67
C GLU A 28 9.96 13.04 -3.50
N ASP A 29 8.85 12.38 -3.23
CA ASP A 29 8.42 11.12 -3.87
C ASP A 29 7.59 11.36 -5.15
N PHE A 30 7.38 12.61 -5.58
CA PHE A 30 6.56 12.89 -6.76
C PHE A 30 7.19 12.40 -8.06
N PHE A 31 8.50 12.44 -8.14
CA PHE A 31 9.26 11.95 -9.27
C PHE A 31 10.43 11.09 -8.81
N LEU A 32 10.34 9.81 -9.09
CA LEU A 32 11.43 8.86 -8.88
C LEU A 32 12.15 8.65 -10.21
N ILE A 33 13.48 8.69 -10.19
CA ILE A 33 14.31 8.40 -11.36
C ILE A 33 14.28 6.91 -11.65
N ASP A 34 14.26 6.12 -10.58
CA ASP A 34 14.19 4.67 -10.63
C ASP A 34 13.03 4.17 -9.74
N GLU A 35 11.97 3.70 -10.41
CA GLU A 35 10.76 3.16 -9.77
C GLU A 35 10.83 1.64 -9.56
N PHE A 36 11.97 1.00 -9.90
CA PHE A 36 12.14 -0.44 -9.84
C PHE A 36 12.30 -0.91 -8.39
N ASP A 37 11.17 -1.15 -7.74
CA ASP A 37 11.08 -1.63 -6.36
C ASP A 37 11.25 -3.15 -6.23
N PHE A 38 11.21 -3.68 -5.00
CA PHE A 38 11.32 -5.11 -4.73
C PHE A 38 10.22 -5.93 -5.38
N LYS A 39 9.00 -5.41 -5.45
CA LYS A 39 7.88 -6.06 -6.14
C LYS A 39 8.20 -6.21 -7.63
N SER A 40 8.61 -5.12 -8.28
CA SER A 40 9.02 -5.12 -9.69
C SER A 40 10.15 -6.11 -9.95
N PHE A 41 11.10 -6.24 -9.01
CA PHE A 41 12.16 -7.22 -9.08
C PHE A 41 11.63 -8.66 -9.05
N ILE A 42 10.72 -8.99 -8.13
CA ILE A 42 10.11 -10.33 -8.05
C ILE A 42 9.30 -10.66 -9.31
N GLU A 43 8.58 -9.69 -9.87
CA GLU A 43 7.83 -9.86 -11.11
C GLU A 43 8.73 -9.97 -12.35
N PHE A 44 9.91 -9.37 -12.31
CA PHE A 44 10.89 -9.39 -13.39
C PHE A 44 11.60 -10.76 -13.49
N LEU A 45 11.91 -11.40 -12.37
CA LEU A 45 12.70 -12.64 -12.34
C LEU A 45 12.18 -13.73 -13.28
N PRO A 46 10.90 -14.14 -13.27
CA PRO A 46 10.39 -15.14 -14.19
C PRO A 46 10.42 -14.68 -15.65
N LYS A 47 10.20 -13.38 -15.91
CA LYS A 47 10.25 -12.81 -17.27
C LYS A 47 11.68 -12.84 -17.83
N TYR A 48 12.66 -12.54 -16.98
CA TYR A 48 14.06 -12.62 -17.36
C TYR A 48 14.50 -14.08 -17.58
N ALA A 49 13.98 -15.01 -16.78
CA ALA A 49 14.27 -16.43 -16.87
C ALA A 49 13.90 -17.04 -18.24
N THR A 50 12.89 -16.51 -18.94
CA THR A 50 12.54 -16.94 -20.31
C THR A 50 13.67 -16.67 -21.33
N GLN A 51 14.56 -15.74 -21.03
CA GLN A 51 15.67 -15.35 -21.91
C GLN A 51 16.93 -16.15 -21.63
N ILE A 52 16.96 -16.95 -20.56
CA ILE A 52 18.13 -17.74 -20.17
C ILE A 52 17.90 -19.18 -20.59
N ALA A 53 18.71 -19.64 -21.54
CA ALA A 53 18.66 -21.01 -22.04
C ALA A 53 19.06 -22.01 -20.94
N TYR A 54 18.29 -23.08 -20.81
CA TYR A 54 18.60 -24.23 -19.95
C TYR A 54 19.14 -25.39 -20.80
N PHE A 55 20.30 -25.92 -20.39
CA PHE A 55 20.92 -27.07 -20.99
C PHE A 55 20.88 -28.25 -20.00
N ASN A 56 20.45 -29.40 -20.46
CA ASN A 56 20.40 -30.62 -19.66
C ASN A 56 21.79 -31.21 -19.42
N GLU A 57 21.87 -32.33 -18.67
CA GLU A 57 23.13 -33.02 -18.36
C GLU A 57 23.92 -33.45 -19.59
N SER A 58 23.26 -33.67 -20.71
CA SER A 58 23.89 -34.02 -22.01
C SER A 58 24.29 -32.77 -22.81
N ASN A 59 24.22 -31.58 -22.22
CA ASN A 59 24.50 -30.30 -22.86
C ASN A 59 23.64 -30.01 -24.10
N ILE A 60 22.37 -30.49 -24.07
CA ILE A 60 21.37 -30.24 -25.10
C ILE A 60 20.43 -29.18 -24.56
N LEU A 61 20.04 -28.20 -25.40
CA LEU A 61 19.08 -27.18 -25.07
C LEU A 61 17.73 -27.84 -24.71
N ASP A 62 17.25 -27.60 -23.48
CA ASP A 62 16.07 -28.23 -22.91
C ASP A 62 15.15 -27.20 -22.25
N GLY A 63 14.91 -26.09 -22.94
CA GLY A 63 14.02 -25.03 -22.50
C GLY A 63 14.72 -23.83 -21.89
N ASP A 64 14.08 -23.26 -20.87
CA ASP A 64 14.53 -22.07 -20.15
C ASP A 64 14.45 -22.24 -18.62
N TRP A 65 14.82 -21.20 -17.87
CA TRP A 65 14.82 -21.24 -16.41
C TRP A 65 13.50 -20.79 -15.77
N THR A 66 12.44 -20.60 -16.53
CA THR A 66 11.14 -20.10 -16.04
C THR A 66 10.53 -21.02 -15.00
N SER A 67 10.55 -22.33 -15.23
CA SER A 67 9.98 -23.32 -14.29
C SER A 67 10.71 -23.33 -12.95
N PHE A 68 12.03 -23.13 -12.96
CA PHE A 68 12.85 -23.05 -11.74
C PHE A 68 12.40 -21.89 -10.82
N PHE A 69 12.19 -20.69 -11.39
CA PHE A 69 11.74 -19.54 -10.61
C PHE A 69 10.27 -19.63 -10.23
N ASN A 70 9.41 -20.12 -11.12
CA ASN A 70 7.97 -20.22 -10.85
C ASN A 70 7.64 -21.25 -9.77
N ASN A 71 8.40 -22.34 -9.69
CA ASN A 71 8.17 -23.41 -8.72
C ASN A 71 8.91 -23.19 -7.39
N ASN A 72 9.65 -22.08 -7.24
CA ASN A 72 10.34 -21.82 -5.98
C ASN A 72 9.38 -21.34 -4.90
N PRO A 73 9.32 -22.02 -3.71
CA PRO A 73 8.37 -21.69 -2.65
C PRO A 73 8.55 -20.30 -2.07
N THR A 74 9.79 -19.85 -1.89
CA THR A 74 10.09 -18.51 -1.36
C THR A 74 9.63 -17.42 -2.34
N LEU A 75 9.86 -17.59 -3.64
CA LEU A 75 9.36 -16.65 -4.66
C LEU A 75 7.84 -16.66 -4.75
N SER A 76 7.21 -17.81 -4.58
CA SER A 76 5.75 -17.93 -4.53
C SER A 76 5.18 -17.22 -3.30
N LEU A 77 5.82 -17.34 -2.13
CA LEU A 77 5.45 -16.59 -0.93
C LEU A 77 5.61 -15.08 -1.16
N LEU A 78 6.72 -14.65 -1.76
CA LEU A 78 6.96 -13.24 -2.10
C LEU A 78 5.92 -12.71 -3.10
N LYS A 79 5.52 -13.48 -4.10
CA LYS A 79 4.43 -13.09 -5.02
C LYS A 79 3.13 -12.84 -4.26
N VAL A 80 2.82 -13.64 -3.24
CA VAL A 80 1.64 -13.42 -2.38
C VAL A 80 1.84 -12.19 -1.50
N ALA A 81 3.01 -12.05 -0.85
CA ALA A 81 3.32 -10.93 0.06
C ALA A 81 3.29 -9.55 -0.62
N PHE A 82 3.70 -9.47 -1.89
CA PHE A 82 3.74 -8.23 -2.66
C PHE A 82 2.62 -8.13 -3.71
N TYR A 83 1.62 -8.98 -3.60
CA TYR A 83 0.49 -8.96 -4.52
C TYR A 83 -0.29 -7.64 -4.43
N ASN A 84 -0.58 -7.03 -5.57
CA ASN A 84 -1.30 -5.77 -5.60
C ASN A 84 -2.69 -5.97 -6.19
N ILE A 85 -3.70 -6.06 -5.33
CA ILE A 85 -5.10 -6.14 -5.72
C ILE A 85 -5.77 -4.75 -5.82
N SER A 86 -5.12 -3.69 -5.31
CA SER A 86 -5.68 -2.33 -5.28
C SER A 86 -5.93 -1.73 -6.67
N LEU A 87 -5.45 -2.40 -7.74
CA LEU A 87 -5.74 -2.03 -9.13
C LEU A 87 -7.19 -2.32 -9.52
N ILE A 88 -7.91 -3.18 -8.78
CA ILE A 88 -9.31 -3.48 -9.04
C ILE A 88 -10.18 -2.50 -8.22
N GLN A 89 -10.26 -1.28 -8.66
CA GLN A 89 -11.28 -0.36 -8.17
C GLN A 89 -12.40 -0.29 -9.20
N PRO A 90 -13.65 -0.59 -8.81
CA PRO A 90 -14.76 -0.40 -9.73
C PRO A 90 -14.80 1.07 -10.15
N SER A 91 -14.83 1.31 -11.44
CA SER A 91 -14.79 2.66 -12.04
C SER A 91 -15.97 3.55 -11.61
N HIS A 92 -17.01 2.96 -11.03
CA HIS A 92 -18.24 3.66 -10.66
C HIS A 92 -18.69 3.24 -9.25
N ASP A 93 -19.18 4.22 -8.48
CA ASP A 93 -19.83 3.97 -7.19
C ASP A 93 -21.30 3.58 -7.46
N PRO A 94 -21.69 2.29 -7.32
CA PRO A 94 -23.00 1.81 -7.68
C PRO A 94 -24.12 2.40 -6.80
N TYR A 95 -23.78 2.93 -5.62
CA TYR A 95 -24.75 3.58 -4.73
C TYR A 95 -25.16 4.99 -5.20
N LYS A 96 -24.38 5.54 -6.14
CA LYS A 96 -24.69 6.83 -6.79
C LYS A 96 -25.41 6.67 -8.14
N LEU A 97 -25.44 5.46 -8.69
CA LEU A 97 -26.10 5.16 -9.95
C LEU A 97 -27.63 5.07 -9.75
N LYS A 98 -28.38 5.74 -10.60
CA LYS A 98 -29.84 5.58 -10.73
C LYS A 98 -30.13 4.52 -11.80
N GLU A 99 -31.26 3.81 -11.69
CA GLU A 99 -31.64 2.76 -12.63
C GLU A 99 -31.63 3.20 -14.11
N LYS A 100 -31.86 4.48 -14.39
CA LYS A 100 -31.84 5.05 -15.73
C LYS A 100 -30.44 5.37 -16.28
N GLU A 101 -29.40 5.21 -15.46
CA GLU A 101 -28.02 5.56 -15.80
C GLU A 101 -27.16 4.30 -16.06
N LEU A 102 -27.76 3.10 -16.06
CA LEU A 102 -27.07 1.85 -16.37
C LEU A 102 -26.94 1.68 -17.90
N ASP A 103 -25.93 2.32 -18.46
CA ASP A 103 -25.57 2.18 -19.87
C ASP A 103 -24.86 0.83 -20.12
N LYS A 104 -24.88 0.39 -21.38
CA LYS A 104 -24.18 -0.81 -21.84
C LYS A 104 -22.68 -0.79 -21.46
N GLU A 105 -22.06 0.38 -21.52
CA GLU A 105 -20.66 0.59 -21.16
C GLU A 105 -20.38 0.28 -19.67
N ILE A 106 -21.30 0.64 -18.77
CA ILE A 106 -21.17 0.34 -17.35
C ILE A 106 -21.25 -1.16 -17.10
N ILE A 107 -22.15 -1.87 -17.79
CA ILE A 107 -22.30 -3.32 -17.68
C ILE A 107 -21.05 -4.02 -18.22
N GLU A 108 -20.50 -3.60 -19.34
CA GLU A 108 -19.24 -4.12 -19.89
C GLU A 108 -18.08 -3.87 -18.93
N ASN A 109 -17.99 -2.73 -18.29
CA ASN A 109 -16.97 -2.43 -17.28
C ASN A 109 -17.10 -3.30 -16.02
N ILE A 110 -18.32 -3.54 -15.53
CA ILE A 110 -18.56 -4.46 -14.40
C ILE A 110 -18.09 -5.87 -14.77
N PHE A 111 -18.45 -6.33 -15.97
CA PHE A 111 -18.04 -7.66 -16.47
C PHE A 111 -16.51 -7.79 -16.56
N LEU A 112 -15.82 -6.81 -17.12
CA LEU A 112 -14.36 -6.79 -17.23
C LEU A 112 -13.72 -6.80 -15.83
N ASN A 113 -14.23 -6.02 -14.90
CA ASN A 113 -13.74 -6.00 -13.52
C ASN A 113 -13.94 -7.36 -12.81
N LEU A 114 -15.09 -8.02 -13.00
CA LEU A 114 -15.33 -9.35 -12.44
C LEU A 114 -14.39 -10.40 -13.06
N LYS A 115 -14.11 -10.32 -14.36
CA LYS A 115 -13.15 -11.16 -15.05
C LYS A 115 -11.74 -10.96 -14.48
N ASP A 116 -11.32 -9.73 -14.27
CA ASP A 116 -10.04 -9.42 -13.64
C ASP A 116 -9.94 -9.98 -12.22
N LEU A 117 -11.03 -9.92 -11.45
CA LEU A 117 -11.07 -10.50 -10.11
C LEU A 117 -10.86 -12.02 -10.14
N LEU A 118 -11.44 -12.72 -11.10
CA LEU A 118 -11.21 -14.16 -11.28
C LEU A 118 -9.76 -14.46 -11.69
N ASN A 119 -9.14 -13.63 -12.50
CA ASN A 119 -7.73 -13.75 -12.84
C ASN A 119 -6.84 -13.61 -11.59
N HIS A 120 -7.21 -12.73 -10.66
CA HIS A 120 -6.53 -12.61 -9.37
C HIS A 120 -6.68 -13.86 -8.50
N PHE A 121 -7.87 -14.47 -8.45
CA PHE A 121 -8.09 -15.73 -7.76
C PHE A 121 -7.21 -16.84 -8.37
N LYS A 122 -7.12 -16.92 -9.69
CA LYS A 122 -6.25 -17.89 -10.37
C LYS A 122 -4.77 -17.66 -10.06
N SER A 123 -4.34 -16.42 -10.03
CA SER A 123 -2.95 -16.06 -9.68
C SER A 123 -2.61 -16.44 -8.24
N LEU A 124 -3.53 -16.24 -7.30
CA LEU A 124 -3.38 -16.68 -5.92
C LEU A 124 -3.26 -18.20 -5.84
N GLU A 125 -4.15 -18.94 -6.50
CA GLU A 125 -4.12 -20.40 -6.55
C GLU A 125 -2.79 -20.94 -7.06
N LEU A 126 -2.29 -20.38 -8.17
CA LEU A 126 -1.00 -20.77 -8.73
C LEU A 126 0.17 -20.51 -7.76
N SER A 127 0.10 -19.41 -7.02
CA SER A 127 1.12 -19.11 -6.00
C SER A 127 1.04 -20.08 -4.83
N LEU A 128 -0.17 -20.41 -4.34
CA LEU A 128 -0.39 -21.35 -3.25
C LEU A 128 0.03 -22.79 -3.60
N SER A 129 -0.13 -23.20 -4.85
CA SER A 129 0.25 -24.55 -5.29
C SER A 129 1.72 -24.87 -5.05
N ASN A 130 2.58 -23.86 -5.12
CA ASN A 130 4.03 -23.97 -4.98
C ASN A 130 4.56 -23.73 -3.55
N LEU A 131 3.68 -23.52 -2.56
CA LEU A 131 4.06 -23.28 -1.15
C LEU A 131 4.25 -24.59 -0.34
N HIS A 132 5.02 -25.54 -0.89
CA HIS A 132 5.24 -26.81 -0.21
C HIS A 132 6.14 -26.69 1.04
N ASP A 133 7.01 -25.69 1.11
CA ASP A 133 7.87 -25.41 2.27
C ASP A 133 7.15 -24.64 3.38
N TYR A 134 5.91 -24.17 3.13
CA TYR A 134 5.09 -23.40 4.04
C TYR A 134 3.70 -24.03 4.25
N PRO A 135 3.61 -25.29 4.71
CA PRO A 135 2.36 -26.05 4.71
C PRO A 135 1.28 -25.48 5.63
N GLU A 136 1.67 -24.89 6.76
CA GLU A 136 0.74 -24.27 7.71
C GLU A 136 0.07 -23.04 7.09
N PHE A 137 0.85 -22.12 6.55
CA PHE A 137 0.34 -20.93 5.87
C PHE A 137 -0.56 -21.31 4.68
N LYS A 138 -0.14 -22.30 3.88
CA LYS A 138 -0.94 -22.81 2.75
C LYS A 138 -2.29 -23.32 3.24
N SER A 139 -2.31 -24.18 4.27
CA SER A 139 -3.54 -24.77 4.82
C SER A 139 -4.48 -23.72 5.42
N GLU A 140 -3.96 -22.72 6.12
CA GLU A 140 -4.75 -21.63 6.69
C GLU A 140 -5.33 -20.74 5.60
N THR A 141 -4.54 -20.41 4.57
CA THR A 141 -5.01 -19.63 3.43
C THR A 141 -6.08 -20.37 2.63
N GLU A 142 -5.91 -21.68 2.39
CA GLU A 142 -6.92 -22.51 1.71
C GLU A 142 -8.24 -22.56 2.50
N LYS A 143 -8.19 -22.67 3.84
CA LYS A 143 -9.39 -22.58 4.69
C LYS A 143 -10.08 -21.22 4.57
N LEU A 144 -9.30 -20.13 4.57
CA LEU A 144 -9.84 -18.78 4.41
C LEU A 144 -10.49 -18.61 3.03
N ILE A 145 -9.89 -19.17 1.99
CA ILE A 145 -10.47 -19.18 0.64
C ILE A 145 -11.81 -19.91 0.63
N VAL A 146 -11.87 -21.11 1.20
CA VAL A 146 -13.11 -21.92 1.23
C VAL A 146 -14.24 -21.19 1.96
N ILE A 147 -13.94 -20.56 3.10
CA ILE A 147 -14.95 -19.92 3.94
C ILE A 147 -15.40 -18.57 3.35
N GLU A 148 -14.48 -17.77 2.86
CA GLU A 148 -14.72 -16.35 2.56
C GLU A 148 -14.76 -16.04 1.07
N LEU A 149 -13.88 -16.63 0.27
CA LEU A 149 -13.76 -16.31 -1.17
C LEU A 149 -14.56 -17.26 -2.06
N SER A 150 -14.72 -18.53 -1.72
CA SER A 150 -15.48 -19.49 -2.52
C SER A 150 -16.96 -19.07 -2.70
N PRO A 151 -17.67 -18.55 -1.68
CA PRO A 151 -19.02 -18.04 -1.88
C PRO A 151 -19.07 -16.84 -2.86
N ILE A 152 -18.05 -15.97 -2.82
CA ILE A 152 -17.93 -14.85 -3.76
C ILE A 152 -17.67 -15.36 -5.17
N PHE A 153 -16.75 -16.29 -5.31
CA PHE A 153 -16.40 -16.94 -6.58
C PHE A 153 -17.64 -17.52 -7.29
N ASN A 154 -18.43 -18.30 -6.57
CA ASN A 154 -19.64 -18.91 -7.13
C ASN A 154 -20.67 -17.88 -7.58
N LYS A 155 -20.84 -16.78 -6.83
CA LYS A 155 -21.74 -15.69 -7.20
C LYS A 155 -21.23 -14.92 -8.42
N ILE A 156 -19.92 -14.66 -8.51
CA ILE A 156 -19.31 -14.03 -9.69
C ILE A 156 -19.58 -14.86 -10.94
N PHE A 157 -19.39 -16.17 -10.87
CA PHE A 157 -19.68 -17.05 -11.99
C PHE A 157 -21.15 -17.03 -12.41
N SER A 158 -22.07 -16.99 -11.46
CA SER A 158 -23.51 -16.90 -11.77
C SER A 158 -23.86 -15.58 -12.45
N ILE A 159 -23.28 -14.47 -12.01
CA ILE A 159 -23.47 -13.14 -12.62
C ILE A 159 -22.91 -13.11 -14.05
N ILE A 160 -21.74 -13.65 -14.25
CA ILE A 160 -21.12 -13.71 -15.58
C ILE A 160 -21.94 -14.56 -16.54
N LYS A 161 -22.44 -15.71 -16.11
CA LYS A 161 -23.37 -16.55 -16.88
C LYS A 161 -24.67 -15.81 -17.22
N GLN A 162 -25.18 -14.99 -16.31
CA GLN A 162 -26.40 -14.19 -16.53
C GLN A 162 -26.16 -13.06 -17.55
N LEU A 163 -25.00 -12.41 -17.51
CA LEU A 163 -24.68 -11.30 -18.43
C LEU A 163 -24.40 -11.76 -19.87
N ASP A 164 -24.03 -13.04 -20.07
CA ASP A 164 -23.79 -13.74 -21.35
C ASP A 164 -22.98 -12.88 -22.39
N LEU A 165 -22.04 -12.07 -21.90
CA LEU A 165 -21.28 -11.14 -22.73
C LEU A 165 -20.07 -11.75 -23.44
N ASP A 166 -19.59 -12.91 -22.97
CA ASP A 166 -18.42 -13.60 -23.54
C ASP A 166 -18.56 -15.13 -23.45
N LYS A 167 -18.66 -15.78 -24.63
CA LYS A 167 -18.75 -17.26 -24.72
C LYS A 167 -17.42 -17.98 -24.51
N ASN A 168 -16.30 -17.27 -24.51
CA ASN A 168 -14.95 -17.80 -24.31
C ASN A 168 -14.42 -17.53 -22.89
N PHE A 169 -15.30 -17.40 -21.95
CA PHE A 169 -14.96 -17.09 -20.57
C PHE A 169 -14.21 -18.25 -19.90
N VAL A 170 -13.38 -17.91 -18.89
CA VAL A 170 -12.63 -18.88 -18.07
C VAL A 170 -13.54 -20.01 -17.59
N ASN A 171 -13.17 -21.25 -17.89
CA ASN A 171 -13.95 -22.41 -17.50
C ASN A 171 -13.80 -22.64 -15.99
N GLU A 172 -14.90 -22.81 -15.26
CA GLU A 172 -14.91 -23.18 -13.85
C GLU A 172 -14.00 -24.37 -13.54
N ASN A 173 -13.86 -25.29 -14.49
CA ASN A 173 -13.03 -26.50 -14.34
C ASN A 173 -11.52 -26.20 -14.30
N GLU A 174 -11.10 -25.01 -14.61
CA GLU A 174 -9.70 -24.58 -14.50
C GLU A 174 -9.29 -24.23 -13.07
N PHE A 175 -10.24 -24.12 -12.15
CA PHE A 175 -10.01 -23.85 -10.74
C PHE A 175 -10.10 -25.12 -9.90
N SER A 176 -9.33 -25.18 -8.81
CA SER A 176 -9.35 -26.30 -7.87
C SER A 176 -10.73 -26.46 -7.20
N SER A 177 -11.00 -27.66 -6.70
CA SER A 177 -12.31 -27.99 -6.12
C SER A 177 -12.68 -27.13 -4.90
N TYR A 178 -11.71 -26.62 -4.17
CA TYR A 178 -11.97 -25.78 -2.99
C TYR A 178 -12.51 -24.38 -3.32
N TRP A 179 -12.45 -23.95 -4.59
CA TRP A 179 -13.14 -22.73 -5.04
C TRP A 179 -14.63 -22.97 -5.28
N ARG A 180 -15.04 -24.21 -5.46
CA ARG A 180 -16.41 -24.57 -5.86
C ARG A 180 -17.20 -25.10 -4.66
N GLU A 181 -18.27 -24.42 -4.28
CA GLU A 181 -19.27 -24.99 -3.37
C GLU A 181 -20.05 -26.10 -4.10
N SER A 182 -20.15 -27.26 -3.45
CA SER A 182 -20.99 -28.34 -3.95
C SER A 182 -22.45 -27.96 -3.79
N ASP A 183 -23.18 -27.42 -4.66
CA ASP A 183 -24.66 -27.27 -4.67
C ASP A 183 -25.29 -25.89 -4.50
N SER A 184 -24.61 -24.78 -4.78
CA SER A 184 -25.32 -23.50 -4.87
C SER A 184 -25.83 -23.23 -6.29
N VAL A 185 -26.95 -23.84 -6.66
CA VAL A 185 -27.71 -23.40 -7.83
C VAL A 185 -28.40 -22.08 -7.47
N ILE A 186 -27.78 -20.94 -7.82
CA ILE A 186 -28.44 -19.65 -7.67
C ILE A 186 -29.44 -19.54 -8.83
N ASN A 187 -30.70 -19.86 -8.54
CA ASN A 187 -31.79 -19.80 -9.51
C ASN A 187 -32.49 -18.43 -9.59
N SER A 188 -31.88 -17.38 -9.06
CA SER A 188 -32.46 -16.02 -9.12
C SER A 188 -31.75 -15.16 -10.15
N THR A 189 -32.49 -14.69 -11.16
CA THR A 189 -32.02 -13.62 -12.03
C THR A 189 -32.00 -12.32 -11.24
N LEU A 190 -30.81 -11.72 -11.10
CA LEU A 190 -30.63 -10.43 -10.44
C LEU A 190 -30.94 -9.29 -11.43
N GLU A 191 -31.51 -8.20 -10.91
CA GLU A 191 -31.60 -6.95 -11.69
C GLU A 191 -30.23 -6.34 -11.89
N LEU A 192 -30.03 -5.62 -12.99
CA LEU A 192 -28.70 -5.05 -13.33
C LEU A 192 -28.13 -4.12 -12.25
N ILE A 193 -29.01 -3.39 -11.54
CA ILE A 193 -28.60 -2.50 -10.46
C ILE A 193 -28.11 -3.29 -9.22
N ASP A 194 -28.74 -4.44 -8.96
CA ASP A 194 -28.32 -5.32 -7.88
C ASP A 194 -27.00 -6.01 -8.21
N ILE A 195 -26.80 -6.41 -9.47
CA ILE A 195 -25.51 -6.90 -9.96
C ILE A 195 -24.40 -5.86 -9.72
N ALA A 196 -24.64 -4.60 -10.02
CA ALA A 196 -23.66 -3.54 -9.83
C ALA A 196 -23.31 -3.35 -8.34
N LYS A 197 -24.33 -3.36 -7.45
CA LYS A 197 -24.13 -3.22 -6.00
C LYS A 197 -23.42 -4.43 -5.39
N GLU A 198 -23.85 -5.63 -5.76
CA GLU A 198 -23.24 -6.86 -5.27
C GLU A 198 -21.80 -7.01 -5.72
N SER A 199 -21.51 -6.72 -7.00
CA SER A 199 -20.14 -6.72 -7.53
C SER A 199 -19.22 -5.79 -6.74
N TYR A 200 -19.67 -4.60 -6.40
CA TYR A 200 -18.92 -3.68 -5.56
C TYR A 200 -18.63 -4.25 -4.15
N GLY A 201 -19.61 -4.92 -3.56
CA GLY A 201 -19.46 -5.64 -2.29
C GLY A 201 -18.40 -6.74 -2.38
N TYR A 202 -18.40 -7.50 -3.48
CA TYR A 202 -17.41 -8.55 -3.73
C TYR A 202 -15.99 -8.00 -3.85
N PHE A 203 -15.80 -6.90 -4.57
CA PHE A 203 -14.49 -6.23 -4.65
C PHE A 203 -13.98 -5.81 -3.28
N LYS A 204 -14.81 -5.16 -2.47
CA LYS A 204 -14.42 -4.73 -1.13
C LYS A 204 -14.04 -5.90 -0.23
N LYS A 205 -14.88 -6.93 -0.19
CA LYS A 205 -14.63 -8.11 0.65
C LYS A 205 -13.37 -8.84 0.20
N THR A 206 -13.19 -9.02 -1.10
CA THR A 206 -12.00 -9.67 -1.66
C THR A 206 -10.74 -8.88 -1.33
N ASN A 207 -10.74 -7.56 -1.48
CA ASN A 207 -9.58 -6.73 -1.14
C ASN A 207 -9.17 -6.91 0.32
N ILE A 208 -10.13 -6.91 1.26
CA ILE A 208 -9.85 -7.13 2.69
C ILE A 208 -9.20 -8.48 2.93
N ILE A 209 -9.72 -9.54 2.30
CA ILE A 209 -9.21 -10.91 2.49
C ILE A 209 -7.81 -11.06 1.87
N PHE A 210 -7.60 -10.49 0.69
CA PHE A 210 -6.28 -10.50 0.06
C PHE A 210 -5.25 -9.69 0.85
N ASP A 211 -5.65 -8.56 1.44
CA ASP A 211 -4.76 -7.80 2.32
C ASP A 211 -4.37 -8.60 3.56
N LEU A 212 -5.31 -9.36 4.16
CA LEU A 212 -5.00 -10.27 5.27
C LEU A 212 -4.02 -11.38 4.86
N ILE A 213 -4.23 -12.01 3.72
CA ILE A 213 -3.34 -13.07 3.19
C ILE A 213 -1.96 -12.47 2.91
N LYS A 214 -1.90 -11.31 2.31
CA LYS A 214 -0.68 -10.57 1.99
C LYS A 214 0.14 -10.24 3.23
N GLU A 215 -0.50 -9.65 4.26
CA GLU A 215 0.20 -9.30 5.51
C GLU A 215 0.72 -10.56 6.21
N SER A 216 -0.08 -11.64 6.28
CA SER A 216 0.37 -12.93 6.83
C SER A 216 1.56 -13.52 6.05
N ALA A 217 1.53 -13.44 4.72
CA ALA A 217 2.64 -13.88 3.87
C ALA A 217 3.91 -13.05 4.11
N LYS A 218 3.77 -11.75 4.30
CA LYS A 218 4.87 -10.85 4.58
C LYS A 218 5.51 -11.12 5.94
N GLU A 219 4.71 -11.26 6.99
CA GLU A 219 5.19 -11.63 8.32
C GLU A 219 5.95 -12.97 8.30
N LEU A 220 5.42 -13.96 7.58
CA LEU A 220 6.08 -15.26 7.42
C LEU A 220 7.39 -15.15 6.65
N TYR A 221 7.44 -14.34 5.59
CA TYR A 221 8.66 -14.07 4.84
C TYR A 221 9.72 -13.41 5.74
N ASP A 222 9.37 -12.35 6.46
CA ASP A 222 10.27 -11.64 7.35
C ASP A 222 10.82 -12.59 8.44
N TYR A 223 9.95 -13.43 9.01
CA TYR A 223 10.36 -14.45 9.98
C TYR A 223 11.33 -15.48 9.35
N SER A 224 11.08 -15.92 8.13
CA SER A 224 11.91 -16.91 7.43
C SER A 224 13.30 -16.36 7.12
N ILE A 225 13.40 -15.11 6.70
CA ILE A 225 14.68 -14.43 6.45
C ILE A 225 15.46 -14.25 7.76
N MET A 226 14.82 -13.73 8.83
CA MET A 226 15.48 -13.50 10.12
C MET A 226 16.04 -14.78 10.75
N ASN A 227 15.36 -15.89 10.54
CA ASN A 227 15.75 -17.18 11.11
C ASN A 227 16.51 -18.08 10.14
N SER A 228 16.79 -17.61 8.92
CA SER A 228 17.42 -18.39 7.83
C SER A 228 16.74 -19.75 7.60
N LYS A 229 15.41 -19.80 7.75
CA LYS A 229 14.61 -21.02 7.58
C LYS A 229 13.91 -21.00 6.22
N ASN A 230 13.94 -22.16 5.55
CA ASN A 230 13.17 -22.41 4.32
C ASN A 230 13.51 -21.48 3.14
N VAL A 231 14.63 -20.75 3.19
CA VAL A 231 15.08 -19.89 2.09
C VAL A 231 16.26 -20.55 1.39
N SER A 232 16.07 -20.84 0.11
CA SER A 232 17.14 -21.44 -0.71
C SER A 232 18.32 -20.49 -0.86
N PRO A 233 19.58 -20.95 -0.83
CA PRO A 233 20.78 -20.10 -0.90
C PRO A 233 20.82 -19.17 -2.11
N HIS A 234 20.38 -19.64 -3.27
CA HIS A 234 20.35 -18.84 -4.50
C HIS A 234 19.30 -17.71 -4.42
N ILE A 235 18.17 -17.92 -3.74
CA ILE A 235 17.17 -16.87 -3.51
C ILE A 235 17.68 -15.86 -2.47
N SER A 236 18.36 -16.35 -1.43
CA SER A 236 19.01 -15.45 -0.45
C SER A 236 20.04 -14.53 -1.12
N LEU A 237 20.79 -15.05 -2.10
CA LEU A 237 21.75 -14.26 -2.89
C LEU A 237 21.03 -13.21 -3.75
N LEU A 238 19.93 -13.56 -4.39
CA LEU A 238 19.13 -12.62 -5.16
C LEU A 238 18.53 -11.51 -4.28
N ILE A 239 18.05 -11.85 -3.09
CA ILE A 239 17.52 -10.88 -2.12
C ILE A 239 18.64 -9.95 -1.64
N ALA A 240 19.82 -10.50 -1.33
CA ALA A 240 20.98 -9.70 -0.94
C ALA A 240 21.41 -8.74 -2.05
N PHE A 241 21.42 -9.20 -3.30
CA PHE A 241 21.67 -8.34 -4.46
C PHE A 241 20.64 -7.20 -4.55
N HIS A 242 19.36 -7.51 -4.41
CA HIS A 242 18.31 -6.48 -4.45
C HIS A 242 18.48 -5.46 -3.32
N ASN A 243 18.85 -5.87 -2.11
CA ASN A 243 19.08 -4.95 -1.00
C ASN A 243 20.22 -3.97 -1.30
N ILE A 244 21.31 -4.44 -1.91
CA ILE A 244 22.43 -3.57 -2.36
C ILE A 244 21.96 -2.62 -3.46
N TYR A 245 21.18 -3.13 -4.41
CA TYR A 245 20.60 -2.32 -5.49
C TYR A 245 19.66 -1.23 -4.92
N ASN A 246 18.82 -1.58 -3.94
CA ASN A 246 17.89 -0.64 -3.33
C ASN A 246 18.62 0.54 -2.64
N GLU A 247 19.74 0.30 -1.98
CA GLU A 247 20.58 1.35 -1.42
C GLU A 247 21.06 2.35 -2.50
N ALA A 248 21.48 1.84 -3.65
CA ALA A 248 21.89 2.67 -4.78
C ALA A 248 20.69 3.44 -5.37
N ARG A 249 19.53 2.78 -5.48
CA ARG A 249 18.27 3.35 -5.96
C ARG A 249 17.79 4.50 -5.08
N GLU A 250 17.79 4.33 -3.77
CA GLU A 250 17.41 5.37 -2.82
C GLU A 250 18.34 6.58 -2.93
N ASN A 251 19.65 6.35 -3.04
CA ASN A 251 20.61 7.42 -3.27
C ASN A 251 20.37 8.16 -4.60
N LEU A 252 19.95 7.45 -5.64
CA LEU A 252 19.62 8.04 -6.93
C LEU A 252 18.35 8.87 -6.85
N ASN A 253 17.28 8.33 -6.23
CA ASN A 253 15.99 8.99 -6.08
C ASN A 253 16.07 10.25 -5.19
N ALA A 254 16.99 10.27 -4.22
CA ALA A 254 17.25 11.46 -3.39
C ALA A 254 17.79 12.68 -4.19
N ILE A 255 18.08 12.53 -5.49
CA ILE A 255 18.56 13.63 -6.33
C ILE A 255 17.50 14.73 -6.48
N THR A 256 16.21 14.36 -6.49
CA THR A 256 15.10 15.32 -6.60
C THR A 256 15.10 16.27 -5.40
N PHE A 257 15.22 15.73 -4.18
CA PHE A 257 15.36 16.53 -2.97
C PHE A 257 16.60 17.42 -3.00
N ARG A 258 17.75 16.86 -3.38
CA ARG A 258 19.01 17.64 -3.49
C ARG A 258 18.92 18.76 -4.51
N HIS A 259 18.20 18.57 -5.62
CA HIS A 259 17.95 19.61 -6.61
C HIS A 259 17.05 20.72 -6.04
N HIS A 260 15.96 20.37 -5.34
CA HIS A 260 15.11 21.35 -4.67
C HIS A 260 15.91 22.16 -3.63
N GLU A 261 16.70 21.47 -2.79
CA GLU A 261 17.53 22.11 -1.80
C GLU A 261 18.55 23.07 -2.43
N HIS A 262 19.23 22.62 -3.50
CA HIS A 262 20.17 23.46 -4.25
C HIS A 262 19.50 24.69 -4.86
N TYR A 263 18.33 24.50 -5.48
CA TYR A 263 17.58 25.57 -6.09
C TYR A 263 17.14 26.61 -5.05
N LEU A 264 16.58 26.17 -3.93
CA LEU A 264 16.12 27.06 -2.86
C LEU A 264 17.27 27.80 -2.18
N LYS A 265 18.34 27.09 -1.83
CA LYS A 265 19.48 27.67 -1.08
C LYS A 265 20.44 28.46 -1.95
N ASN A 266 20.81 27.94 -3.12
CA ASN A 266 21.91 28.47 -3.91
C ASN A 266 21.44 29.40 -5.04
N ILE A 267 20.29 29.09 -5.66
CA ILE A 267 19.77 29.93 -6.76
C ILE A 267 18.85 31.01 -6.23
N LEU A 268 17.82 30.65 -5.46
CA LEU A 268 16.89 31.61 -4.90
C LEU A 268 17.39 32.29 -3.62
N GLN A 269 18.45 31.79 -3.01
CA GLN A 269 19.08 32.31 -1.78
C GLN A 269 18.05 32.51 -0.64
N ILE A 270 17.04 31.62 -0.55
CA ILE A 270 16.04 31.66 0.51
C ILE A 270 16.71 31.24 1.82
N PRO A 271 16.77 32.12 2.85
CA PRO A 271 17.36 31.73 4.12
C PRO A 271 16.51 30.70 4.83
N LEU A 272 17.17 29.69 5.40
CA LEU A 272 16.49 28.75 6.28
C LEU A 272 15.90 29.47 7.49
N HIS A 273 14.70 29.08 7.90
CA HIS A 273 14.13 29.60 9.13
C HIS A 273 15.03 29.29 10.33
N THR A 274 15.49 30.33 10.99
CA THR A 274 16.24 30.16 12.24
C THR A 274 15.32 29.65 13.33
N LYS A 275 15.87 28.83 14.23
CA LYS A 275 15.13 28.35 15.40
C LYS A 275 14.62 29.54 16.19
N LYS A 276 13.31 29.65 16.35
CA LYS A 276 12.67 30.64 17.23
C LYS A 276 12.36 29.95 18.54
N PRO A 277 12.89 30.45 19.67
CA PRO A 277 12.55 29.90 20.97
C PRO A 277 11.06 30.13 21.28
N ASP A 278 10.45 29.20 21.94
CA ASP A 278 9.09 29.32 22.40
C ASP A 278 8.95 30.45 23.41
N LYS A 279 7.81 31.14 23.38
CA LYS A 279 7.45 32.20 24.31
C LYS A 279 6.21 31.80 25.08
N VAL A 280 6.29 31.87 26.40
CA VAL A 280 5.18 31.55 27.29
C VAL A 280 4.90 32.75 28.21
N HIS A 281 3.64 32.95 28.55
CA HIS A 281 3.23 33.88 29.57
C HIS A 281 3.28 33.20 30.94
N VAL A 282 3.98 33.81 31.88
CA VAL A 282 4.17 33.27 33.22
C VAL A 282 3.58 34.24 34.25
N ASN A 283 2.76 33.74 35.17
CA ASN A 283 2.29 34.50 36.32
C ASN A 283 3.22 34.25 37.48
N PHE A 284 3.71 35.33 38.07
CA PHE A 284 4.52 35.24 39.28
C PHE A 284 3.68 35.58 40.52
N THR A 285 3.75 34.72 41.51
CA THR A 285 3.20 34.96 42.83
C THR A 285 4.33 35.07 43.83
N THR A 286 4.26 36.04 44.73
CA THR A 286 5.25 36.21 45.80
C THR A 286 4.59 36.18 47.15
N SER A 287 5.25 35.54 48.14
CA SER A 287 4.89 35.58 49.54
C SER A 287 5.63 36.69 50.32
N ALA A 288 6.54 37.41 49.62
CA ALA A 288 7.29 38.51 50.25
C ALA A 288 6.40 39.73 50.50
N LYS A 289 6.55 40.37 51.66
CA LYS A 289 5.83 41.63 51.99
C LYS A 289 6.29 42.83 51.16
N ASN A 290 7.51 42.79 50.65
CA ASN A 290 8.11 43.86 49.84
C ASN A 290 8.12 43.51 48.37
N GLN A 291 8.24 44.49 47.49
CA GLN A 291 8.40 44.29 46.07
C GLN A 291 9.67 43.49 45.80
N VAL A 292 9.56 42.54 44.86
CA VAL A 292 10.65 41.68 44.40
C VAL A 292 10.93 41.98 42.92
N GLU A 293 12.15 42.28 42.60
CA GLU A 293 12.60 42.48 41.21
C GLU A 293 13.08 41.17 40.61
N ILE A 294 12.50 40.78 39.47
CA ILE A 294 13.01 39.70 38.65
C ILE A 294 13.68 40.27 37.43
N LYS A 295 15.01 40.12 37.35
CA LYS A 295 15.82 40.69 36.26
C LYS A 295 15.64 39.91 34.96
N LYS A 296 15.70 40.61 33.83
CA LYS A 296 15.82 40.05 32.51
C LYS A 296 16.91 38.97 32.44
N GLY A 297 16.65 37.87 31.77
CA GLY A 297 17.59 36.74 31.60
C GLY A 297 17.63 35.74 32.76
N LYS A 298 16.84 35.95 33.85
CA LYS A 298 16.75 34.97 34.93
C LYS A 298 16.13 33.68 34.42
N ASN A 299 16.76 32.54 34.78
CA ASN A 299 16.27 31.21 34.38
C ASN A 299 15.05 30.82 35.22
N LEU A 300 14.04 30.28 34.53
CA LEU A 300 12.83 29.69 35.11
C LEU A 300 12.78 28.25 34.73
N LEU A 301 12.61 27.33 35.68
CA LEU A 301 12.48 25.90 35.44
C LEU A 301 11.01 25.59 35.14
N ALA A 302 10.75 25.00 33.98
CA ALA A 302 9.41 24.61 33.54
C ALA A 302 9.15 23.08 33.58
N GLY A 303 10.02 22.33 34.26
CA GLY A 303 9.95 20.87 34.33
C GLY A 303 11.06 20.19 33.54
N ALA A 304 10.87 18.93 33.21
CA ALA A 304 11.79 18.15 32.38
C ALA A 304 11.07 17.62 31.11
N ASN A 305 11.83 17.44 30.03
CA ASN A 305 11.32 16.80 28.82
C ASN A 305 11.26 15.27 29.00
N GLU A 306 10.78 14.56 27.98
CA GLU A 306 10.67 13.10 27.97
C GLU A 306 12.01 12.38 28.18
N GLU A 307 13.12 13.03 27.86
CA GLU A 307 14.49 12.55 28.07
C GLU A 307 15.06 12.88 29.47
N GLY A 308 14.27 13.49 30.36
CA GLY A 308 14.70 13.89 31.71
C GLY A 308 15.57 15.17 31.77
N LYS A 309 15.71 15.92 30.65
CA LYS A 309 16.44 17.19 30.61
C LYS A 309 15.55 18.35 31.06
N ASN A 310 16.08 19.22 31.90
CA ASN A 310 15.36 20.40 32.40
C ASN A 310 15.00 21.38 31.28
N ILE A 311 13.73 21.76 31.19
CA ILE A 311 13.23 22.81 30.31
C ILE A 311 13.40 24.13 31.03
N ILE A 312 14.23 25.04 30.48
CA ILE A 312 14.56 26.30 31.08
C ILE A 312 14.11 27.45 30.18
N TYR A 313 13.23 28.31 30.71
CA TYR A 313 12.86 29.56 30.09
C TYR A 313 13.66 30.72 30.68
N LYS A 314 13.83 31.79 29.92
CA LYS A 314 14.50 33.01 30.39
C LYS A 314 13.51 34.16 30.41
N VAL A 315 13.55 34.95 31.46
CA VAL A 315 12.71 36.17 31.59
C VAL A 315 13.10 37.19 30.54
N ASP A 316 12.15 37.64 29.74
CA ASP A 316 12.38 38.53 28.61
C ASP A 316 12.57 39.99 29.02
N LYS A 317 11.89 40.43 30.08
CA LYS A 317 11.98 41.81 30.62
C LYS A 317 12.12 41.81 32.12
N THR A 318 12.83 42.81 32.67
CA THR A 318 12.84 43.01 34.12
C THR A 318 11.45 43.43 34.58
N ILE A 319 10.93 42.75 35.60
CA ILE A 319 9.59 42.97 36.18
C ILE A 319 9.68 43.11 37.69
N LEU A 320 8.83 43.99 38.23
CA LEU A 320 8.62 44.14 39.67
C LEU A 320 7.33 43.41 40.04
N ILE A 321 7.42 42.49 40.99
CA ILE A 321 6.27 41.74 41.50
C ILE A 321 5.97 42.21 42.94
N ASN A 322 4.68 42.30 43.21
CA ASN A 322 4.16 42.66 44.55
C ASN A 322 3.02 41.69 44.92
N ASN A 323 2.54 41.78 46.15
CA ASN A 323 1.45 40.95 46.68
C ASN A 323 0.04 41.43 46.31
N ALA A 324 -0.10 42.39 45.38
CA ALA A 324 -1.40 42.89 44.96
C ALA A 324 -2.16 41.77 44.20
N LYS A 325 -3.40 41.56 44.59
CA LYS A 325 -4.34 40.66 43.89
C LYS A 325 -5.23 41.55 43.02
N LEU A 326 -5.36 41.21 41.77
CA LEU A 326 -6.42 41.72 40.92
C LEU A 326 -7.73 41.13 41.40
N ASN A 327 -8.67 41.96 41.84
CA ASN A 327 -10.05 41.58 42.14
C ASN A 327 -10.84 41.54 40.84
#